data_2eb2f7b112350c51a3354d17bea1f667
#
_entry.id   2eb2f7b112350c51a3354d17bea1f667
#
_cell.length_a   1.000
_cell.length_b   1.000
_cell.length_c   1.000
_cell.angle_alpha   90.00
_cell.angle_beta   90.00
_cell.angle_gamma   90.00
#
_symmetry.space_group_name_H-M   'P 1'
#
loop_
_entity.id
_entity.type
_entity.pdbx_description
1 polymer ?
#
loop_
_entity_poly.entity_id
_entity_poly.type
_entity_poly.pdbx_seq_one_letter_code
_entity_poly.pdbx_strand_id
1 'polypeptide(L)'
;MGLGAMGVGMAGNLHKQGMLTAVWNRTHARAVSLAEQTSVTAAATLGELAELADIIVLCVSADEDVLGIVDALLPATIDGKIIIDCSTVSADTARDAAHRLRARGARFLDAPVSGGVEGARDGTLAIMVGGEPEAFARARPVLDAMGRTVTHFGENGAGQAAKATNQIMCAGVIQAVAEAMAFAKSQDLPLDKLIDTLGKGAGSSWYFVHRAPNIVRDQYPPGFRVRLHDKDLKICRAMAARHGVQLPLIEMTLVHYRRLIEQGHGDEDISTLFRLKDALFTAARDTKAALDSN
;
A
#
# COMPACT_ATOMS: atom_id res chain seq x y z
N MET A 1 -1.49 4.76 15.20
CA MET A 1 -0.59 5.88 14.80
C MET A 1 -0.55 6.03 13.29
N GLY A 2 -0.37 7.29 12.78
CA GLY A 2 -0.33 7.53 11.34
C GLY A 2 -1.73 7.59 10.74
N LEU A 3 -2.44 8.68 10.96
CA LEU A 3 -3.83 8.92 10.52
C LEU A 3 -3.86 9.52 9.11
N GLY A 4 -3.23 8.83 8.16
CA GLY A 4 -3.35 9.07 6.73
C GLY A 4 -4.59 8.41 6.14
N ALA A 5 -4.65 8.33 4.78
CA ALA A 5 -5.79 7.76 4.07
C ALA A 5 -6.17 6.34 4.50
N MET A 6 -5.17 5.50 4.81
CA MET A 6 -5.38 4.13 5.30
C MET A 6 -5.64 4.10 6.81
N GLY A 7 -4.81 4.81 7.60
CA GLY A 7 -4.83 4.73 9.07
C GLY A 7 -6.13 5.22 9.69
N VAL A 8 -6.82 6.20 9.10
CA VAL A 8 -8.14 6.65 9.58
C VAL A 8 -9.18 5.52 9.44
N GLY A 9 -9.21 4.82 8.30
CA GLY A 9 -10.11 3.69 8.09
C GLY A 9 -9.83 2.54 9.06
N MET A 10 -8.55 2.18 9.25
CA MET A 10 -8.14 1.15 10.22
C MET A 10 -8.56 1.53 11.65
N ALA A 11 -8.30 2.77 12.08
CA ALA A 11 -8.71 3.26 13.40
C ALA A 11 -10.24 3.23 13.58
N GLY A 12 -11.00 3.60 12.55
CA GLY A 12 -12.46 3.53 12.55
C GLY A 12 -12.98 2.10 12.76
N ASN A 13 -12.33 1.09 12.14
CA ASN A 13 -12.73 -0.31 12.35
C ASN A 13 -12.37 -0.81 13.75
N LEU A 14 -11.20 -0.44 14.29
CA LEU A 14 -10.85 -0.73 15.68
C LEU A 14 -11.82 -0.07 16.68
N HIS A 15 -12.25 1.17 16.40
CA HIS A 15 -13.25 1.85 17.21
C HIS A 15 -14.59 1.11 17.21
N LYS A 16 -15.10 0.70 16.03
CA LYS A 16 -16.36 -0.07 15.90
C LYS A 16 -16.34 -1.38 16.71
N GLN A 17 -15.15 -1.97 16.90
CA GLN A 17 -14.97 -3.19 17.69
C GLN A 17 -14.66 -2.91 19.17
N GLY A 18 -14.68 -1.65 19.62
CA GLY A 18 -14.36 -1.26 20.99
C GLY A 18 -12.89 -1.46 21.40
N MET A 19 -11.98 -1.55 20.42
CA MET A 19 -10.55 -1.82 20.64
C MET A 19 -9.69 -0.57 20.58
N LEU A 20 -10.21 0.58 20.14
CA LEU A 20 -9.45 1.82 20.03
C LEU A 20 -9.49 2.57 21.35
N THR A 21 -8.32 2.74 21.99
CA THR A 21 -8.18 3.47 23.26
C THR A 21 -7.61 4.87 23.07
N ALA A 22 -6.64 5.02 22.16
CA ALA A 22 -5.99 6.29 21.89
C ALA A 22 -5.52 6.38 20.44
N VAL A 23 -5.33 7.61 19.97
CA VAL A 23 -4.78 7.91 18.64
C VAL A 23 -3.64 8.92 18.76
N TRP A 24 -2.66 8.79 17.85
CA TRP A 24 -1.57 9.73 17.70
C TRP A 24 -1.23 9.96 16.22
N ASN A 25 -0.86 11.20 15.90
CA ASN A 25 -0.36 11.52 14.57
C ASN A 25 0.68 12.65 14.66
N ARG A 26 1.71 12.63 13.82
CA ARG A 26 2.74 13.68 13.73
C ARG A 26 2.12 15.09 13.58
N THR A 27 1.08 15.23 12.74
CA THR A 27 0.22 16.40 12.73
C THR A 27 -0.88 16.19 13.76
N HIS A 28 -0.72 16.72 14.98
CA HIS A 28 -1.58 16.46 16.14
C HIS A 28 -3.06 16.76 15.87
N ALA A 29 -3.36 17.81 15.10
CA ALA A 29 -4.74 18.18 14.74
C ALA A 29 -5.54 17.04 14.09
N ARG A 30 -4.88 16.12 13.36
CA ARG A 30 -5.54 14.92 12.82
C ARG A 30 -5.94 13.92 13.91
N ALA A 31 -5.11 13.79 14.94
CA ALA A 31 -5.43 12.93 16.08
C ALA A 31 -6.61 13.51 16.88
N VAL A 32 -6.61 14.82 17.13
CA VAL A 32 -7.71 15.53 17.82
C VAL A 32 -9.02 15.36 17.04
N SER A 33 -9.02 15.61 15.72
CA SER A 33 -10.23 15.48 14.90
C SER A 33 -10.83 14.06 14.92
N LEU A 34 -10.00 13.00 14.91
CA LEU A 34 -10.50 11.64 15.01
C LEU A 34 -10.95 11.30 16.45
N ALA A 35 -10.23 11.77 17.46
CA ALA A 35 -10.56 11.57 18.85
C ALA A 35 -11.94 12.15 19.22
N GLU A 36 -12.26 13.34 18.70
CA GLU A 36 -13.58 13.97 18.86
C GLU A 36 -14.72 13.11 18.28
N GLN A 37 -14.45 12.46 17.14
CA GLN A 37 -15.46 11.58 16.47
C GLN A 37 -15.64 10.22 17.16
N THR A 38 -14.61 9.76 17.87
CA THR A 38 -14.56 8.40 18.44
C THR A 38 -14.58 8.39 19.97
N SER A 39 -14.53 9.55 20.61
CA SER A 39 -14.48 9.70 22.07
C SER A 39 -13.30 8.95 22.72
N VAL A 40 -12.17 8.86 22.01
CA VAL A 40 -10.91 8.28 22.53
C VAL A 40 -9.88 9.37 22.81
N THR A 41 -8.76 9.03 23.42
CA THR A 41 -7.71 10.01 23.74
C THR A 41 -6.87 10.35 22.51
N ALA A 42 -6.70 11.66 22.23
CA ALA A 42 -5.67 12.15 21.31
C ALA A 42 -4.36 12.32 22.08
N ALA A 43 -3.51 11.32 22.07
CA ALA A 43 -2.23 11.38 22.78
C ALA A 43 -1.33 12.49 22.20
N ALA A 44 -0.74 13.30 23.09
CA ALA A 44 0.17 14.37 22.70
C ALA A 44 1.56 13.84 22.32
N THR A 45 1.98 12.76 22.96
CA THR A 45 3.28 12.12 22.74
C THR A 45 3.16 10.61 22.46
N LEU A 46 4.22 10.02 21.93
CA LEU A 46 4.31 8.56 21.75
C LEU A 46 4.42 7.82 23.11
N GLY A 47 5.02 8.45 24.11
CA GLY A 47 5.07 7.92 25.47
C GLY A 47 3.66 7.79 26.06
N GLU A 48 2.86 8.85 26.00
CA GLU A 48 1.46 8.82 26.42
C GLU A 48 0.64 7.78 25.67
N LEU A 49 0.81 7.67 24.36
CA LEU A 49 0.15 6.62 23.58
C LEU A 49 0.54 5.22 24.06
N ALA A 50 1.83 5.02 24.36
CA ALA A 50 2.32 3.73 24.86
C ALA A 50 1.74 3.38 26.25
N GLU A 51 1.48 4.35 27.12
CA GLU A 51 0.83 4.11 28.41
C GLU A 51 -0.64 3.68 28.25
N LEU A 52 -1.33 4.15 27.22
CA LEU A 52 -2.76 3.95 26.99
C LEU A 52 -3.09 2.68 26.17
N ALA A 53 -2.09 1.98 25.60
CA ALA A 53 -2.34 0.87 24.70
C ALA A 53 -1.37 -0.29 24.93
N ASP A 54 -1.87 -1.52 24.92
CA ASP A 54 -1.05 -2.75 24.94
C ASP A 54 -0.59 -3.18 23.54
N ILE A 55 -1.38 -2.82 22.54
CA ILE A 55 -1.08 -3.08 21.11
C ILE A 55 -1.11 -1.75 20.36
N ILE A 56 -0.02 -1.43 19.71
CA ILE A 56 0.15 -0.18 18.97
C ILE A 56 0.23 -0.47 17.48
N VAL A 57 -0.74 0.04 16.71
CA VAL A 57 -0.76 -0.09 15.25
C VAL A 57 -0.20 1.17 14.62
N LEU A 58 0.78 1.02 13.71
CA LEU A 58 1.30 2.12 12.91
C LEU A 58 1.07 1.89 11.41
N CYS A 59 0.82 2.99 10.69
CA CYS A 59 0.67 3.00 9.24
C CYS A 59 1.24 4.33 8.71
N VAL A 60 2.49 4.31 8.29
CA VAL A 60 3.24 5.48 7.84
C VAL A 60 3.81 5.28 6.43
N SER A 61 4.59 6.24 5.92
CA SER A 61 4.86 6.30 4.49
C SER A 61 6.20 5.69 4.08
N ALA A 62 7.20 5.67 4.97
CA ALA A 62 8.58 5.35 4.60
C ALA A 62 9.35 4.63 5.72
N ASP A 63 10.48 4.03 5.35
CA ASP A 63 11.38 3.30 6.25
C ASP A 63 11.85 4.17 7.42
N GLU A 64 12.27 5.42 7.12
CA GLU A 64 12.70 6.39 8.13
C GLU A 64 11.57 6.80 9.08
N ASP A 65 10.32 6.87 8.63
CA ASP A 65 9.18 7.16 9.49
C ASP A 65 8.96 6.02 10.50
N VAL A 66 9.07 4.76 10.07
CA VAL A 66 8.94 3.59 10.96
C VAL A 66 10.05 3.58 11.99
N LEU A 67 11.31 3.70 11.57
CA LEU A 67 12.46 3.68 12.50
C LEU A 67 12.43 4.88 13.45
N GLY A 68 12.04 6.07 12.98
CA GLY A 68 11.90 7.25 13.82
C GLY A 68 10.83 7.10 14.91
N ILE A 69 9.71 6.43 14.60
CA ILE A 69 8.68 6.10 15.59
C ILE A 69 9.18 5.06 16.57
N VAL A 70 9.86 4.02 16.08
CA VAL A 70 10.45 2.99 16.95
C VAL A 70 11.43 3.63 17.93
N ASP A 71 12.36 4.44 17.46
CA ASP A 71 13.34 5.13 18.32
C ASP A 71 12.68 6.03 19.36
N ALA A 72 11.60 6.72 18.98
CA ALA A 72 10.85 7.57 19.91
C ALA A 72 10.01 6.77 20.94
N LEU A 73 9.70 5.50 20.65
CA LEU A 73 9.05 4.59 21.60
C LEU A 73 10.02 3.94 22.60
N LEU A 74 11.32 3.78 22.26
CA LEU A 74 12.29 3.09 23.12
C LEU A 74 12.41 3.66 24.55
N PRO A 75 12.28 5.00 24.80
CA PRO A 75 12.28 5.55 26.15
C PRO A 75 11.01 5.27 26.95
N ALA A 76 9.89 4.91 26.29
CA ALA A 76 8.61 4.68 26.94
C ALA A 76 8.52 3.30 27.61
N THR A 77 7.49 3.08 28.40
CA THR A 77 7.17 1.77 29.00
C THR A 77 6.50 0.88 27.96
N ILE A 78 7.31 0.10 27.25
CA ILE A 78 6.86 -0.76 26.17
C ILE A 78 7.06 -2.26 26.43
N ASP A 79 7.57 -2.64 27.58
CA ASP A 79 7.74 -4.05 27.95
C ASP A 79 6.40 -4.81 27.88
N GLY A 80 6.43 -5.99 27.26
CA GLY A 80 5.25 -6.82 27.02
C GLY A 80 4.28 -6.32 25.95
N LYS A 81 4.47 -5.13 25.37
CA LYS A 81 3.60 -4.57 24.33
C LYS A 81 3.91 -5.15 22.94
N ILE A 82 2.92 -5.04 22.05
CA ILE A 82 3.05 -5.45 20.64
C ILE A 82 2.92 -4.21 19.76
N ILE A 83 3.90 -4.03 18.87
CA ILE A 83 3.86 -2.99 17.85
C ILE A 83 3.59 -3.66 16.50
N ILE A 84 2.50 -3.28 15.84
CA ILE A 84 2.07 -3.78 14.53
C ILE A 84 2.33 -2.69 13.48
N ASP A 85 3.22 -2.94 12.54
CA ASP A 85 3.50 -2.01 11.44
C ASP A 85 2.77 -2.42 10.17
N CYS A 86 1.73 -1.66 9.82
CA CYS A 86 0.96 -1.82 8.58
C CYS A 86 1.56 -1.04 7.39
N SER A 87 2.69 -0.40 7.56
CA SER A 87 3.40 0.32 6.50
C SER A 87 4.02 -0.65 5.49
N THR A 88 4.25 -0.17 4.26
CA THR A 88 5.08 -0.89 3.29
C THR A 88 6.49 -0.32 3.33
N VAL A 89 7.42 -1.09 3.88
CA VAL A 89 8.82 -0.76 4.07
C VAL A 89 9.72 -1.94 3.67
N SER A 90 11.03 -1.80 3.76
CA SER A 90 11.95 -2.90 3.47
C SER A 90 11.86 -4.00 4.55
N ALA A 91 12.14 -5.24 4.15
CA ALA A 91 12.21 -6.34 5.11
C ALA A 91 13.32 -6.14 6.15
N ASP A 92 14.38 -5.37 5.83
CA ASP A 92 15.43 -5.05 6.79
C ASP A 92 14.99 -4.02 7.81
N THR A 93 14.24 -3.00 7.38
CA THR A 93 13.62 -2.05 8.31
C THR A 93 12.74 -2.78 9.31
N ALA A 94 11.95 -3.75 8.85
CA ALA A 94 11.13 -4.57 9.74
C ALA A 94 11.98 -5.39 10.75
N ARG A 95 13.09 -5.97 10.29
CA ARG A 95 14.00 -6.72 11.18
C ARG A 95 14.73 -5.83 12.17
N ASP A 96 15.18 -4.65 11.73
CA ASP A 96 15.84 -3.66 12.59
C ASP A 96 14.88 -3.13 13.66
N ALA A 97 13.65 -2.76 13.26
CA ALA A 97 12.59 -2.36 14.19
C ALA A 97 12.31 -3.45 15.24
N ALA A 98 12.16 -4.70 14.80
CA ALA A 98 11.96 -5.85 15.68
C ALA A 98 13.12 -6.04 16.66
N HIS A 99 14.37 -5.91 16.20
CA HIS A 99 15.56 -6.04 17.04
C HIS A 99 15.61 -4.96 18.11
N ARG A 100 15.41 -3.68 17.76
CA ARG A 100 15.42 -2.54 18.71
C ARG A 100 14.33 -2.69 19.77
N LEU A 101 13.11 -3.03 19.37
CA LEU A 101 11.97 -3.17 20.27
C LEU A 101 12.11 -4.39 21.21
N ARG A 102 12.64 -5.50 20.69
CA ARG A 102 12.91 -6.70 21.50
C ARG A 102 13.90 -6.42 22.63
N ALA A 103 14.91 -5.58 22.41
CA ALA A 103 15.86 -5.15 23.46
C ALA A 103 15.18 -4.41 24.62
N ARG A 104 13.93 -3.95 24.44
CA ARG A 104 13.09 -3.26 25.44
C ARG A 104 11.90 -4.11 25.88
N GLY A 105 11.90 -5.43 25.61
CA GLY A 105 10.85 -6.37 25.99
C GLY A 105 9.58 -6.32 25.15
N ALA A 106 9.52 -5.44 24.11
CA ALA A 106 8.37 -5.38 23.22
C ALA A 106 8.48 -6.37 22.06
N ARG A 107 7.36 -6.66 21.40
CA ARG A 107 7.27 -7.49 20.19
C ARG A 107 6.88 -6.64 19.00
N PHE A 108 7.40 -7.00 17.84
CA PHE A 108 7.11 -6.33 16.58
C PHE A 108 6.51 -7.30 15.54
N LEU A 109 5.47 -6.86 14.86
CA LEU A 109 4.88 -7.55 13.72
C LEU A 109 4.93 -6.62 12.51
N ASP A 110 5.61 -7.02 11.45
CA ASP A 110 5.45 -6.39 10.15
C ASP A 110 4.19 -6.95 9.50
N ALA A 111 3.22 -6.09 9.29
CA ALA A 111 1.87 -6.45 8.87
C ALA A 111 1.37 -5.59 7.70
N PRO A 112 2.16 -5.43 6.61
CA PRO A 112 1.73 -4.66 5.47
C PRO A 112 0.44 -5.20 4.85
N VAL A 113 -0.29 -4.29 4.21
CA VAL A 113 -1.66 -4.54 3.79
C VAL A 113 -1.86 -4.37 2.28
N SER A 114 -2.89 -5.04 1.76
CA SER A 114 -3.41 -4.87 0.41
C SER A 114 -4.93 -4.70 0.46
N GLY A 115 -5.50 -3.85 -0.45
CA GLY A 115 -6.93 -3.56 -0.50
C GLY A 115 -7.26 -2.07 -0.62
N GLY A 116 -6.23 -1.20 -0.61
CA GLY A 116 -6.40 0.24 -0.79
C GLY A 116 -7.17 0.94 0.32
N VAL A 117 -7.56 2.17 0.06
CA VAL A 117 -8.33 3.01 1.00
C VAL A 117 -9.72 2.39 1.26
N GLU A 118 -10.32 1.79 0.25
CA GLU A 118 -11.60 1.11 0.33
C GLU A 118 -11.51 -0.08 1.32
N GLY A 119 -10.52 -0.95 1.17
CA GLY A 119 -10.31 -2.07 2.08
C GLY A 119 -10.04 -1.64 3.53
N ALA A 120 -9.29 -0.54 3.72
CA ALA A 120 -9.05 0.02 5.05
C ALA A 120 -10.32 0.58 5.69
N ARG A 121 -11.18 1.25 4.91
CA ARG A 121 -12.47 1.77 5.38
C ARG A 121 -13.44 0.64 5.75
N ASP A 122 -13.49 -0.40 4.92
CA ASP A 122 -14.50 -1.46 5.01
C ASP A 122 -14.05 -2.65 5.89
N GLY A 123 -12.83 -2.63 6.44
CA GLY A 123 -12.27 -3.70 7.27
C GLY A 123 -12.01 -4.99 6.47
N THR A 124 -11.70 -4.87 5.19
CA THR A 124 -11.55 -6.01 4.27
C THR A 124 -10.14 -6.19 3.74
N LEU A 125 -9.14 -5.60 4.41
CA LEU A 125 -7.74 -5.71 3.99
C LEU A 125 -7.26 -7.16 3.96
N ALA A 126 -6.34 -7.47 3.04
CA ALA A 126 -5.45 -8.60 3.14
C ALA A 126 -4.20 -8.16 3.90
N ILE A 127 -3.92 -8.79 5.03
CA ILE A 127 -2.83 -8.45 5.94
C ILE A 127 -1.80 -9.58 5.93
N MET A 128 -0.56 -9.24 5.56
CA MET A 128 0.54 -10.19 5.44
C MET A 128 1.47 -10.02 6.65
N VAL A 129 1.47 -10.96 7.58
CA VAL A 129 2.14 -10.80 8.87
C VAL A 129 3.45 -11.56 8.95
N GLY A 130 4.51 -10.87 9.37
CA GLY A 130 5.77 -11.44 9.81
C GLY A 130 6.02 -11.12 11.29
N GLY A 131 6.63 -12.05 12.02
CA GLY A 131 6.98 -11.90 13.43
C GLY A 131 6.76 -13.17 14.24
N GLU A 132 6.94 -13.08 15.55
CA GLU A 132 6.83 -14.22 16.46
C GLU A 132 5.39 -14.77 16.50
N PRO A 133 5.17 -16.10 16.41
CA PRO A 133 3.83 -16.70 16.39
C PRO A 133 2.97 -16.35 17.61
N GLU A 134 3.58 -16.23 18.78
CA GLU A 134 2.87 -15.86 20.01
C GLU A 134 2.39 -14.41 19.99
N ALA A 135 3.22 -13.49 19.47
CA ALA A 135 2.82 -12.10 19.26
C ALA A 135 1.69 -12.00 18.23
N PHE A 136 1.77 -12.76 17.13
CA PHE A 136 0.73 -12.86 16.14
C PHE A 136 -0.60 -13.37 16.73
N ALA A 137 -0.56 -14.43 17.53
CA ALA A 137 -1.76 -14.99 18.17
C ALA A 137 -2.44 -13.97 19.08
N ARG A 138 -1.66 -13.21 19.87
CA ARG A 138 -2.18 -12.13 20.75
C ARG A 138 -2.73 -10.94 19.96
N ALA A 139 -2.10 -10.59 18.84
CA ALA A 139 -2.52 -9.48 17.99
C ALA A 139 -3.70 -9.83 17.04
N ARG A 140 -4.01 -11.12 16.90
CA ARG A 140 -5.02 -11.62 15.93
C ARG A 140 -6.36 -10.89 15.99
N PRO A 141 -6.98 -10.62 17.16
CA PRO A 141 -8.25 -9.89 17.22
C PRO A 141 -8.16 -8.47 16.64
N VAL A 142 -7.02 -7.78 16.87
CA VAL A 142 -6.78 -6.43 16.34
C VAL A 142 -6.62 -6.47 14.81
N LEU A 143 -5.91 -7.47 14.30
CA LEU A 143 -5.71 -7.66 12.85
C LEU A 143 -7.03 -8.02 12.15
N ASP A 144 -7.84 -8.91 12.74
CA ASP A 144 -9.14 -9.33 12.21
C ASP A 144 -10.17 -8.19 12.18
N ALA A 145 -10.05 -7.20 13.07
CA ALA A 145 -10.88 -6.00 13.02
C ALA A 145 -10.59 -5.10 11.79
N MET A 146 -9.38 -5.19 11.22
CA MET A 146 -8.94 -4.37 10.09
C MET A 146 -8.95 -5.11 8.76
N GLY A 147 -8.93 -6.46 8.76
CA GLY A 147 -8.76 -7.26 7.55
C GLY A 147 -9.62 -8.51 7.52
N ARG A 148 -10.03 -8.88 6.30
CA ARG A 148 -10.77 -10.13 6.04
C ARG A 148 -9.84 -11.33 5.95
N THR A 149 -8.63 -11.13 5.44
CA THR A 149 -7.63 -12.19 5.24
C THR A 149 -6.38 -11.79 6.00
N VAL A 150 -6.06 -12.52 7.05
CA VAL A 150 -4.88 -12.27 7.89
C VAL A 150 -4.03 -13.53 7.89
N THR A 151 -2.84 -13.45 7.32
CA THR A 151 -1.97 -14.61 7.14
C THR A 151 -0.58 -14.37 7.73
N HIS A 152 -0.11 -15.29 8.55
CA HIS A 152 1.25 -15.30 9.08
C HIS A 152 2.19 -15.99 8.08
N PHE A 153 3.24 -15.30 7.64
CA PHE A 153 4.17 -15.79 6.62
C PHE A 153 5.52 -16.25 7.18
N GLY A 154 5.79 -16.03 8.45
CA GLY A 154 7.05 -16.41 9.07
C GLY A 154 7.58 -15.33 10.02
N GLU A 155 8.90 -15.30 10.22
CA GLU A 155 9.56 -14.33 11.10
C GLU A 155 9.51 -12.89 10.57
N ASN A 156 10.02 -11.93 11.36
CA ASN A 156 10.05 -10.52 10.99
C ASN A 156 10.72 -10.29 9.62
N GLY A 157 10.05 -9.53 8.78
CA GLY A 157 10.37 -9.28 7.39
C GLY A 157 9.65 -10.19 6.39
N ALA A 158 9.03 -11.30 6.83
CA ALA A 158 8.27 -12.17 5.94
C ALA A 158 6.97 -11.52 5.45
N GLY A 159 6.31 -10.71 6.26
CA GLY A 159 5.16 -9.90 5.83
C GLY A 159 5.54 -8.91 4.73
N GLN A 160 6.66 -8.20 4.90
CA GLN A 160 7.16 -7.26 3.89
C GLN A 160 7.59 -7.99 2.60
N ALA A 161 8.17 -9.19 2.70
CA ALA A 161 8.51 -9.99 1.53
C ALA A 161 7.25 -10.45 0.76
N ALA A 162 6.21 -10.88 1.48
CA ALA A 162 4.92 -11.20 0.89
C ALA A 162 4.28 -9.97 0.22
N LYS A 163 4.37 -8.79 0.86
CA LYS A 163 3.91 -7.53 0.26
C LYS A 163 4.70 -7.17 -0.99
N ALA A 164 6.02 -7.30 -1.00
CA ALA A 164 6.85 -7.07 -2.18
C ALA A 164 6.42 -7.97 -3.35
N THR A 165 6.13 -9.25 -3.08
CA THR A 165 5.59 -10.18 -4.09
C THR A 165 4.26 -9.67 -4.66
N ASN A 166 3.34 -9.20 -3.81
CA ASN A 166 2.09 -8.59 -4.26
C ASN A 166 2.34 -7.36 -5.15
N GLN A 167 3.29 -6.48 -4.80
CA GLN A 167 3.56 -5.26 -5.57
C GLN A 167 4.16 -5.57 -6.94
N ILE A 168 4.99 -6.60 -7.06
CA ILE A 168 5.48 -7.11 -8.35
C ILE A 168 4.30 -7.59 -9.22
N MET A 169 3.37 -8.36 -8.67
CA MET A 169 2.18 -8.80 -9.39
C MET A 169 1.31 -7.61 -9.82
N CYS A 170 1.11 -6.63 -8.95
CA CYS A 170 0.38 -5.40 -9.28
C CYS A 170 1.02 -4.68 -10.47
N ALA A 171 2.35 -4.54 -10.50
CA ALA A 171 3.05 -3.92 -11.63
C ALA A 171 2.76 -4.65 -12.95
N GLY A 172 2.77 -6.00 -12.94
CA GLY A 172 2.45 -6.80 -14.12
C GLY A 172 1.02 -6.60 -14.61
N VAL A 173 0.07 -6.66 -13.70
CA VAL A 173 -1.36 -6.47 -14.02
C VAL A 173 -1.61 -5.06 -14.59
N ILE A 174 -1.03 -4.03 -13.98
CA ILE A 174 -1.20 -2.64 -14.41
C ILE A 174 -0.64 -2.42 -15.82
N GLN A 175 0.56 -2.93 -16.10
CA GLN A 175 1.16 -2.85 -17.43
C GLN A 175 0.30 -3.56 -18.49
N ALA A 176 -0.11 -4.80 -18.21
CA ALA A 176 -0.93 -5.59 -19.12
C ALA A 176 -2.28 -4.91 -19.42
N VAL A 177 -2.98 -4.41 -18.37
CA VAL A 177 -4.26 -3.73 -18.55
C VAL A 177 -4.10 -2.42 -19.34
N ALA A 178 -3.08 -1.62 -19.03
CA ALA A 178 -2.85 -0.37 -19.73
C ALA A 178 -2.54 -0.58 -21.23
N GLU A 179 -1.71 -1.58 -21.56
CA GLU A 179 -1.41 -1.94 -22.95
C GLU A 179 -2.63 -2.50 -23.69
N ALA A 180 -3.35 -3.44 -23.07
CA ALA A 180 -4.53 -4.05 -23.68
C ALA A 180 -5.63 -3.03 -23.96
N MET A 181 -5.89 -2.09 -23.03
CA MET A 181 -6.89 -1.04 -23.21
C MET A 181 -6.47 -0.04 -24.30
N ALA A 182 -5.18 0.34 -24.37
CA ALA A 182 -4.67 1.19 -25.43
C ALA A 182 -4.74 0.51 -26.81
N PHE A 183 -4.41 -0.78 -26.88
CA PHE A 183 -4.58 -1.58 -28.10
C PHE A 183 -6.06 -1.64 -28.51
N ALA A 184 -6.96 -1.98 -27.61
CA ALA A 184 -8.39 -2.06 -27.90
C ALA A 184 -8.96 -0.73 -28.43
N LYS A 185 -8.55 0.38 -27.82
CA LYS A 185 -8.89 1.73 -28.28
C LYS A 185 -8.36 2.00 -29.69
N SER A 186 -7.15 1.55 -30.00
CA SER A 186 -6.55 1.72 -31.33
C SER A 186 -7.24 0.90 -32.44
N GLN A 187 -7.99 -0.14 -32.04
CA GLN A 187 -8.81 -0.98 -32.94
C GLN A 187 -10.28 -0.54 -32.98
N ASP A 188 -10.61 0.63 -32.44
CA ASP A 188 -11.97 1.20 -32.36
C ASP A 188 -13.00 0.25 -31.72
N LEU A 189 -12.56 -0.61 -30.79
CA LEU A 189 -13.44 -1.53 -30.07
C LEU A 189 -14.32 -0.79 -29.04
N PRO A 190 -15.57 -1.24 -28.83
CA PRO A 190 -16.44 -0.68 -27.79
C PRO A 190 -15.92 -1.10 -26.40
N LEU A 191 -15.15 -0.21 -25.76
CA LEU A 191 -14.38 -0.51 -24.54
C LEU A 191 -15.23 -0.99 -23.37
N ASP A 192 -16.44 -0.44 -23.18
CA ASP A 192 -17.34 -0.89 -22.11
C ASP A 192 -17.76 -2.36 -22.30
N LYS A 193 -18.14 -2.75 -23.53
CA LYS A 193 -18.47 -4.15 -23.84
C LYS A 193 -17.26 -5.07 -23.69
N LEU A 194 -16.07 -4.57 -24.03
CA LEU A 194 -14.82 -5.31 -23.84
C LEU A 194 -14.58 -5.61 -22.37
N ILE A 195 -14.74 -4.60 -21.49
CA ILE A 195 -14.55 -4.74 -20.04
C ILE A 195 -15.54 -5.74 -19.48
N ASP A 196 -16.82 -5.63 -19.84
CA ASP A 196 -17.88 -6.55 -19.38
C ASP A 196 -17.63 -8.01 -19.79
N THR A 197 -17.07 -8.22 -20.98
CA THR A 197 -16.79 -9.55 -21.52
C THR A 197 -15.51 -10.12 -20.90
N LEU A 198 -14.39 -9.40 -21.01
CA LEU A 198 -13.09 -9.89 -20.54
C LEU A 198 -12.98 -9.92 -19.01
N GLY A 199 -13.79 -9.11 -18.31
CA GLY A 199 -13.88 -9.14 -16.85
C GLY A 199 -14.32 -10.49 -16.28
N LYS A 200 -14.88 -11.39 -17.11
CA LYS A 200 -15.31 -12.75 -16.74
C LYS A 200 -14.36 -13.84 -17.25
N GLY A 201 -13.32 -13.47 -18.00
CA GLY A 201 -12.39 -14.38 -18.64
C GLY A 201 -11.08 -14.53 -17.88
N ALA A 202 -10.20 -15.39 -18.39
CA ALA A 202 -8.88 -15.69 -17.80
C ALA A 202 -7.93 -14.48 -17.75
N GLY A 203 -8.10 -13.49 -18.62
CA GLY A 203 -7.33 -12.24 -18.60
C GLY A 203 -7.82 -11.22 -17.57
N SER A 204 -8.85 -11.56 -16.77
CA SER A 204 -9.42 -10.67 -15.77
C SER A 204 -8.53 -10.51 -14.55
N SER A 205 -8.71 -9.40 -13.87
CA SER A 205 -8.17 -9.17 -12.54
C SER A 205 -9.10 -8.20 -11.79
N TRP A 206 -8.98 -8.16 -10.45
CA TRP A 206 -9.70 -7.14 -9.67
C TRP A 206 -9.39 -5.74 -10.20
N TYR A 207 -8.13 -5.47 -10.51
CA TYR A 207 -7.69 -4.19 -11.05
C TYR A 207 -8.35 -3.85 -12.39
N PHE A 208 -8.40 -4.81 -13.32
CA PHE A 208 -9.06 -4.61 -14.62
C PHE A 208 -10.53 -4.23 -14.44
N VAL A 209 -11.29 -5.02 -13.67
CA VAL A 209 -12.73 -4.80 -13.47
C VAL A 209 -13.01 -3.45 -12.80
N HIS A 210 -12.19 -3.02 -11.84
CA HIS A 210 -12.46 -1.83 -11.03
C HIS A 210 -11.78 -0.56 -11.55
N ARG A 211 -10.73 -0.64 -12.37
CA ARG A 211 -9.97 0.53 -12.84
C ARG A 211 -10.14 0.80 -14.35
N ALA A 212 -10.37 -0.23 -15.19
CA ALA A 212 -10.58 -0.01 -16.61
C ALA A 212 -11.78 0.91 -16.93
N PRO A 213 -12.91 0.88 -16.21
CA PRO A 213 -13.99 1.87 -16.41
C PRO A 213 -13.55 3.32 -16.20
N ASN A 214 -12.62 3.57 -15.28
CA ASN A 214 -12.07 4.90 -15.05
C ASN A 214 -11.13 5.32 -16.22
N ILE A 215 -10.36 4.39 -16.75
CA ILE A 215 -9.52 4.59 -17.95
C ILE A 215 -10.38 5.05 -19.13
N VAL A 216 -11.52 4.40 -19.36
CA VAL A 216 -12.46 4.78 -20.46
C VAL A 216 -12.96 6.21 -20.30
N ARG A 217 -13.15 6.67 -19.07
CA ARG A 217 -13.63 8.02 -18.74
C ARG A 217 -12.52 9.06 -18.63
N ASP A 218 -11.26 8.68 -18.83
CA ASP A 218 -10.06 9.51 -18.57
C ASP A 218 -10.06 10.12 -17.14
N GLN A 219 -10.43 9.31 -16.14
CA GLN A 219 -10.53 9.71 -14.74
C GLN A 219 -9.63 8.82 -13.88
N TYR A 220 -8.76 9.44 -13.08
CA TYR A 220 -7.75 8.73 -12.28
C TYR A 220 -7.81 9.14 -10.80
N PRO A 221 -8.99 8.99 -10.14
CA PRO A 221 -9.12 9.32 -8.72
C PRO A 221 -8.19 8.40 -7.89
N PRO A 222 -7.43 8.95 -6.93
CA PRO A 222 -6.37 8.23 -6.25
C PRO A 222 -6.91 7.12 -5.34
N GLY A 223 -6.95 5.89 -5.82
CA GLY A 223 -7.08 4.66 -5.02
C GLY A 223 -5.71 4.18 -4.53
N PHE A 224 -4.74 4.09 -5.45
CA PHE A 224 -3.33 3.86 -5.13
C PHE A 224 -2.45 4.76 -6.01
N ARG A 225 -1.75 5.72 -5.39
CA ARG A 225 -1.00 6.74 -6.13
C ARG A 225 0.25 6.19 -6.80
N VAL A 226 0.56 6.72 -7.98
CA VAL A 226 1.78 6.38 -8.75
C VAL A 226 3.02 6.49 -7.87
N ARG A 227 3.22 7.61 -7.15
CA ARG A 227 4.41 7.82 -6.29
C ARG A 227 4.55 6.80 -5.16
N LEU A 228 3.44 6.26 -4.65
CA LEU A 228 3.47 5.24 -3.59
C LEU A 228 3.85 3.87 -4.16
N HIS A 229 3.31 3.50 -5.33
CA HIS A 229 3.72 2.26 -5.97
C HIS A 229 5.15 2.34 -6.52
N ASP A 230 5.59 3.51 -7.01
CA ASP A 230 7.00 3.76 -7.38
C ASP A 230 7.95 3.49 -6.19
N LYS A 231 7.60 4.01 -5.00
CA LYS A 231 8.33 3.72 -3.76
C LYS A 231 8.36 2.21 -3.47
N ASP A 232 7.22 1.54 -3.52
CA ASP A 232 7.12 0.11 -3.22
C ASP A 232 7.94 -0.73 -4.22
N LEU A 233 7.93 -0.38 -5.51
CA LEU A 233 8.74 -1.07 -6.52
C LEU A 233 10.25 -0.83 -6.34
N LYS A 234 10.67 0.33 -5.83
CA LYS A 234 12.06 0.57 -5.44
C LYS A 234 12.49 -0.34 -4.29
N ILE A 235 11.61 -0.61 -3.32
CA ILE A 235 11.85 -1.61 -2.27
C ILE A 235 11.99 -3.00 -2.89
N CYS A 236 11.07 -3.41 -3.77
CA CYS A 236 11.14 -4.70 -4.48
C CYS A 236 12.45 -4.85 -5.25
N ARG A 237 12.88 -3.81 -5.98
CA ARG A 237 14.15 -3.77 -6.72
C ARG A 237 15.35 -3.97 -5.79
N ALA A 238 15.38 -3.26 -4.66
CA ALA A 238 16.46 -3.40 -3.68
C ALA A 238 16.51 -4.81 -3.07
N MET A 239 15.35 -5.43 -2.81
CA MET A 239 15.27 -6.79 -2.31
C MET A 239 15.78 -7.81 -3.37
N ALA A 240 15.41 -7.67 -4.65
CA ALA A 240 15.87 -8.52 -5.73
C ALA A 240 17.40 -8.39 -5.97
N ALA A 241 17.91 -7.16 -5.90
CA ALA A 241 19.34 -6.89 -6.09
C ALA A 241 20.25 -7.62 -5.08
N ARG A 242 19.76 -7.94 -3.87
CA ARG A 242 20.51 -8.77 -2.90
C ARG A 242 20.76 -10.19 -3.37
N HIS A 243 19.92 -10.67 -4.28
CA HIS A 243 20.09 -11.96 -4.93
C HIS A 243 20.83 -11.85 -6.28
N GLY A 244 21.39 -10.66 -6.60
CA GLY A 244 22.05 -10.41 -7.87
C GLY A 244 21.10 -10.36 -9.07
N VAL A 245 19.78 -10.16 -8.83
CA VAL A 245 18.74 -10.23 -9.87
C VAL A 245 18.15 -8.85 -10.14
N GLN A 246 17.99 -8.55 -11.42
CA GLN A 246 17.16 -7.43 -11.90
C GLN A 246 15.85 -8.01 -12.45
N LEU A 247 14.73 -7.40 -12.07
CA LEU A 247 13.40 -7.82 -12.52
C LEU A 247 12.93 -6.89 -13.65
N PRO A 248 12.93 -7.33 -14.93
CA PRO A 248 12.66 -6.47 -16.09
C PRO A 248 11.33 -5.71 -15.99
N LEU A 249 10.29 -6.37 -15.48
CA LEU A 249 8.98 -5.77 -15.29
C LEU A 249 9.02 -4.57 -14.32
N ILE A 250 9.77 -4.68 -13.23
CA ILE A 250 9.95 -3.58 -12.27
C ILE A 250 10.69 -2.43 -12.91
N GLU A 251 11.80 -2.71 -13.58
CA GLU A 251 12.62 -1.65 -14.21
C GLU A 251 11.83 -0.85 -15.24
N MET A 252 11.07 -1.54 -16.09
CA MET A 252 10.19 -0.90 -17.07
C MET A 252 9.12 -0.04 -16.36
N THR A 253 8.50 -0.56 -15.31
CA THR A 253 7.43 0.16 -14.60
C THR A 253 7.98 1.40 -13.89
N LEU A 254 9.17 1.33 -13.29
CA LEU A 254 9.84 2.47 -12.67
C LEU A 254 10.19 3.56 -13.69
N VAL A 255 10.59 3.18 -14.93
CA VAL A 255 10.82 4.16 -16.01
C VAL A 255 9.51 4.87 -16.38
N HIS A 256 8.42 4.14 -16.52
CA HIS A 256 7.11 4.72 -16.82
C HIS A 256 6.61 5.64 -15.69
N TYR A 257 6.75 5.21 -14.43
CA TYR A 257 6.33 6.01 -13.29
C TYR A 257 7.14 7.30 -13.14
N ARG A 258 8.45 7.26 -13.42
CA ARG A 258 9.27 8.47 -13.45
C ARG A 258 8.70 9.48 -14.44
N ARG A 259 8.37 9.07 -15.67
CA ARG A 259 7.76 9.94 -16.69
C ARG A 259 6.43 10.53 -16.22
N LEU A 260 5.55 9.72 -15.63
CA LEU A 260 4.28 10.18 -15.10
C LEU A 260 4.46 11.20 -13.96
N ILE A 261 5.42 10.98 -13.07
CA ILE A 261 5.72 11.89 -11.96
C ILE A 261 6.25 13.23 -12.50
N GLU A 262 7.16 13.19 -13.49
CA GLU A 262 7.71 14.38 -14.16
C GLU A 262 6.62 15.17 -14.91
N GLN A 263 5.59 14.49 -15.43
CA GLN A 263 4.42 15.09 -16.08
C GLN A 263 3.36 15.60 -15.09
N GLY A 264 3.57 15.47 -13.77
CA GLY A 264 2.65 15.93 -12.73
C GLY A 264 1.58 14.91 -12.29
N HIS A 265 1.61 13.68 -12.81
CA HIS A 265 0.63 12.62 -12.51
C HIS A 265 0.98 11.73 -11.32
N GLY A 266 1.97 12.13 -10.51
CA GLY A 266 2.45 11.32 -9.38
C GLY A 266 1.42 11.06 -8.29
N ASP A 267 0.41 11.92 -8.14
CA ASP A 267 -0.67 11.81 -7.15
C ASP A 267 -1.95 11.19 -7.70
N GLU A 268 -2.02 10.93 -9.00
CA GLU A 268 -3.10 10.19 -9.62
C GLU A 268 -3.01 8.68 -9.31
N ASP A 269 -4.11 7.96 -9.56
CA ASP A 269 -4.13 6.50 -9.48
C ASP A 269 -3.16 5.86 -10.49
N ILE A 270 -2.57 4.72 -10.13
CA ILE A 270 -1.66 3.95 -10.99
C ILE A 270 -2.23 3.62 -12.37
N SER A 271 -3.56 3.67 -12.55
CA SER A 271 -4.22 3.48 -13.85
C SER A 271 -3.92 4.60 -14.86
N THR A 272 -3.40 5.73 -14.42
CA THR A 272 -2.90 6.80 -15.30
C THR A 272 -1.74 6.33 -16.21
N LEU A 273 -1.13 5.17 -15.94
CA LEU A 273 -0.17 4.52 -16.84
C LEU A 273 -0.73 4.32 -18.26
N PHE A 274 -2.04 4.20 -18.39
CA PHE A 274 -2.72 4.13 -19.67
C PHE A 274 -2.35 5.29 -20.61
N ARG A 275 -2.18 6.52 -20.09
CA ARG A 275 -1.82 7.70 -20.89
C ARG A 275 -0.53 7.47 -21.71
N LEU A 276 0.48 6.84 -21.08
CA LEU A 276 1.74 6.53 -21.77
C LEU A 276 1.57 5.46 -22.85
N LYS A 277 0.67 4.49 -22.62
CA LYS A 277 0.42 3.42 -23.60
C LYS A 277 -0.44 3.91 -24.77
N ASP A 278 -1.44 4.72 -24.50
CA ASP A 278 -2.30 5.35 -25.53
C ASP A 278 -1.48 6.29 -26.44
N ALA A 279 -0.53 7.03 -25.86
CA ALA A 279 0.35 7.91 -26.61
C ALA A 279 1.22 7.16 -27.65
N LEU A 280 1.58 5.90 -27.43
CA LEU A 280 2.33 5.09 -28.40
C LEU A 280 1.52 4.89 -29.70
N PHE A 281 0.23 4.60 -29.59
CA PHE A 281 -0.65 4.41 -30.75
C PHE A 281 -0.98 5.71 -31.46
N THR A 282 -1.13 6.82 -30.72
CA THR A 282 -1.37 8.15 -31.29
C THR A 282 -0.16 8.58 -32.12
N ALA A 283 1.05 8.52 -31.60
CA ALA A 283 2.27 8.88 -32.32
C ALA A 283 2.48 8.03 -33.59
N ALA A 284 2.14 6.74 -33.53
CA ALA A 284 2.24 5.85 -34.69
C ALA A 284 1.24 6.22 -35.79
N ARG A 285 0.02 6.64 -35.46
CA ARG A 285 -0.99 7.12 -36.43
C ARG A 285 -0.54 8.41 -37.10
N ASP A 286 -0.03 9.38 -36.33
CA ASP A 286 0.43 10.66 -36.87
C ASP A 286 1.61 10.48 -37.85
N THR A 287 2.55 9.58 -37.50
CA THR A 287 3.68 9.24 -38.36
C THR A 287 3.21 8.60 -39.68
N LYS A 288 2.24 7.67 -39.62
CA LYS A 288 1.69 7.02 -40.81
C LYS A 288 0.96 8.02 -41.70
N ALA A 289 0.11 8.88 -41.12
CA ALA A 289 -0.62 9.90 -41.89
C ALA A 289 0.34 10.89 -42.59
N ALA A 290 1.47 11.24 -41.94
CA ALA A 290 2.49 12.08 -42.57
C ALA A 290 3.23 11.39 -43.73
N LEU A 291 3.42 10.06 -43.66
CA LEU A 291 4.03 9.28 -44.76
C LEU A 291 3.07 9.08 -45.94
N ASP A 292 1.78 8.87 -45.68
CA ASP A 292 0.76 8.66 -46.69
C ASP A 292 0.38 9.98 -47.42
N SER A 293 0.78 11.15 -46.88
CA SER A 293 0.52 12.47 -47.49
C SER A 293 1.71 13.03 -48.32
N ASN A 294 2.83 12.34 -48.39
CA ASN A 294 3.99 12.63 -49.24
C ASN A 294 4.10 11.67 -50.44
#